data_6b42925e86b0c456cda69a9cfbfd105a
#
_entry.id   6b42925e86b0c456cda69a9cfbfd105a
#
_cell.length_a   1.000
_cell.length_b   1.000
_cell.length_c   1.000
_cell.angle_alpha   90.00
_cell.angle_beta   90.00
_cell.angle_gamma   90.00
#
_symmetry.space_group_name_H-M   'P 1'
#
loop_
_entity.id
_entity.type
_entity.pdbx_description
1 polymer ?
#
loop_
_entity_poly.entity_id
_entity_poly.type
_entity_poly.pdbx_seq_one_letter_code
_entity_poly.pdbx_strand_id
1 'polypeptide(L)'
;MAPIGKSFAEAVAKFQKRPEAEDKNPDPKRNGGKSSLESVAKDPATAQETGVKKAHFDPVIKDIEGWTVHVDPKLLQGEHAVEGGRALKMLANHLQRIAILLPKDRLEKMRRLEIWIDYAHPNIKVEPGPYHPGVKWLTERGYDPRLAKKVHITRAASLLERHHMIKHPAVILHELAHAYHDQVLGFDEPRIKAAYEKAMKAGIYDEVLDYRGKKVRHYAATNHMEYFAEGTEAYLYRNDFYPFVRAELKNHDPVLHDLLEDIWGPLE
;
A
#
# COMPACT_ATOMS: atom_id res chain seq x y z
N MET A 1 29.04 32.44 -29.68
CA MET A 1 28.15 31.30 -29.40
C MET A 1 28.99 30.09 -29.01
N ALA A 2 29.09 29.77 -27.75
CA ALA A 2 29.82 28.60 -27.24
C ALA A 2 28.89 27.38 -27.23
N PRO A 3 29.37 26.16 -27.56
CA PRO A 3 28.52 24.98 -27.70
C PRO A 3 28.13 24.43 -26.33
N ILE A 4 26.81 24.33 -26.08
CA ILE A 4 26.16 23.87 -24.83
C ILE A 4 26.29 22.33 -24.61
N GLY A 5 26.98 21.61 -25.52
CA GLY A 5 26.98 20.12 -25.49
C GLY A 5 27.98 19.42 -24.57
N LYS A 6 29.00 20.12 -24.05
CA LYS A 6 30.06 19.47 -23.24
C LYS A 6 29.77 19.39 -21.73
N SER A 7 28.95 20.28 -21.20
CA SER A 7 28.65 20.35 -19.75
C SER A 7 27.78 19.19 -19.22
N PHE A 8 26.86 18.64 -20.03
CA PHE A 8 25.97 17.59 -19.62
C PHE A 8 26.66 16.21 -19.56
N ALA A 9 27.50 15.90 -20.54
CA ALA A 9 28.26 14.65 -20.57
C ALA A 9 29.31 14.55 -19.44
N GLU A 10 29.93 15.67 -19.05
CA GLU A 10 30.87 15.70 -17.91
C GLU A 10 30.18 15.61 -16.57
N ALA A 11 28.95 16.12 -16.43
CA ALA A 11 28.13 15.95 -15.22
C ALA A 11 27.68 14.49 -15.04
N VAL A 12 27.29 13.78 -16.09
CA VAL A 12 26.92 12.37 -16.07
C VAL A 12 28.11 11.48 -15.74
N ALA A 13 29.30 11.76 -16.29
CA ALA A 13 30.51 11.00 -16.01
C ALA A 13 31.01 11.14 -14.56
N LYS A 14 30.75 12.29 -13.90
CA LYS A 14 31.05 12.51 -12.48
C LYS A 14 30.10 11.75 -11.54
N PHE A 15 28.87 11.51 -11.98
CA PHE A 15 27.88 10.75 -11.19
C PHE A 15 28.17 9.25 -11.18
N GLN A 16 28.80 8.72 -12.23
CA GLN A 16 29.15 7.30 -12.36
C GLN A 16 30.39 6.87 -11.58
N LYS A 17 31.16 7.81 -11.00
CA LYS A 17 32.42 7.54 -10.26
C LYS A 17 32.31 7.74 -8.73
N ARG A 18 31.12 7.72 -8.14
CA ARG A 18 31.02 7.64 -6.67
C ARG A 18 31.25 6.19 -6.23
N PRO A 19 32.22 5.92 -5.31
CA PRO A 19 32.35 4.59 -4.71
C PRO A 19 31.05 4.27 -3.97
N GLU A 20 30.58 3.05 -4.18
CA GLU A 20 29.47 2.45 -3.42
C GLU A 20 29.86 2.51 -1.93
N ALA A 21 29.14 3.30 -1.15
CA ALA A 21 29.16 3.16 0.30
C ALA A 21 28.56 1.78 0.60
N GLU A 22 29.35 0.89 1.19
CA GLU A 22 28.86 -0.38 1.72
C GLU A 22 27.73 -0.14 2.70
N ASP A 23 26.50 -0.40 2.26
CA ASP A 23 25.32 -0.43 3.11
C ASP A 23 25.39 -1.71 3.96
N LYS A 24 25.95 -1.58 5.17
CA LYS A 24 26.04 -2.65 6.17
C LYS A 24 24.75 -2.85 6.96
N ASN A 25 23.60 -2.51 6.39
CA ASN A 25 22.33 -2.83 7.00
C ASN A 25 21.75 -4.10 6.33
N PRO A 26 21.72 -5.25 7.04
CA PRO A 26 21.11 -6.44 6.48
C PRO A 26 19.63 -6.15 6.26
N ASP A 27 19.21 -6.23 4.99
CA ASP A 27 17.83 -6.22 4.55
C ASP A 27 17.03 -7.18 5.45
N PRO A 28 16.08 -6.70 6.29
CA PRO A 28 15.21 -7.63 6.99
C PRO A 28 14.44 -8.35 5.91
N LYS A 29 14.79 -9.61 5.68
CA LYS A 29 14.09 -10.51 4.79
C LYS A 29 12.60 -10.23 4.94
N ARG A 30 11.99 -9.74 3.89
CA ARG A 30 10.53 -9.76 3.74
C ARG A 30 10.16 -11.25 3.87
N ASN A 31 9.97 -11.70 5.10
CA ASN A 31 9.39 -13.00 5.36
C ASN A 31 8.00 -12.91 4.74
N GLY A 32 7.87 -13.54 3.59
CA GLY A 32 6.58 -13.82 3.03
C GLY A 32 5.79 -14.56 4.10
N GLY A 33 4.94 -13.82 4.80
CA GLY A 33 3.94 -14.40 5.67
C GLY A 33 3.09 -15.27 4.79
N LYS A 34 3.42 -16.56 4.73
CA LYS A 34 2.56 -17.57 4.15
C LYS A 34 1.22 -17.43 4.86
N SER A 35 0.23 -16.91 4.16
CA SER A 35 -1.17 -17.14 4.49
C SER A 35 -1.41 -18.63 4.29
N SER A 36 -1.05 -19.42 5.29
CA SER A 36 -1.40 -20.82 5.37
C SER A 36 -2.84 -20.92 5.87
N LEU A 37 -3.76 -20.96 4.92
CA LEU A 37 -5.04 -21.63 5.11
C LEU A 37 -4.81 -23.13 4.96
N GLU A 38 -4.28 -23.77 6.00
CA GLU A 38 -4.37 -25.23 6.12
C GLU A 38 -4.43 -25.67 7.59
N SER A 39 -5.48 -26.46 7.83
CA SER A 39 -5.70 -27.46 8.88
C SER A 39 -5.45 -27.07 10.33
N VAL A 40 -6.57 -26.79 11.03
CA VAL A 40 -6.68 -26.88 12.48
C VAL A 40 -7.03 -28.31 12.85
N ALA A 41 -6.07 -29.04 13.43
CA ALA A 41 -6.35 -30.20 14.25
C ALA A 41 -6.81 -29.75 15.63
N LYS A 42 -7.86 -30.42 16.14
CA LYS A 42 -8.49 -30.19 17.43
C LYS A 42 -7.57 -30.60 18.57
N ASP A 43 -7.58 -29.82 19.66
CA ASP A 43 -7.54 -30.35 21.02
C ASP A 43 -8.24 -29.40 22.02
N PRO A 44 -8.81 -29.91 23.13
CA PRO A 44 -9.95 -29.32 23.78
C PRO A 44 -9.63 -28.52 25.06
N ALA A 45 -10.53 -27.58 25.33
CA ALA A 45 -10.95 -27.06 26.63
C ALA A 45 -9.90 -26.51 27.59
N THR A 46 -9.82 -25.21 27.63
CA THR A 46 -9.90 -24.46 28.89
C THR A 46 -10.65 -23.14 28.58
N ALA A 47 -11.84 -23.02 29.18
CA ALA A 47 -12.61 -21.79 29.16
C ALA A 47 -11.84 -20.74 29.97
N GLN A 48 -11.07 -19.91 29.29
CA GLN A 48 -10.57 -18.64 29.85
C GLN A 48 -11.51 -17.54 29.37
N GLU A 49 -12.01 -16.77 30.32
CA GLU A 49 -12.80 -15.56 30.13
C GLU A 49 -12.20 -14.73 28.99
N THR A 50 -12.98 -14.56 27.92
CA THR A 50 -12.64 -13.65 26.82
C THR A 50 -12.80 -12.22 27.31
N GLY A 51 -11.84 -11.76 28.09
CA GLY A 51 -11.67 -10.34 28.35
C GLY A 51 -11.39 -9.66 27.02
N VAL A 52 -12.37 -8.94 26.50
CA VAL A 52 -12.17 -8.02 25.37
C VAL A 52 -11.00 -7.12 25.75
N LYS A 53 -9.82 -7.33 25.15
CA LYS A 53 -8.67 -6.47 25.40
C LYS A 53 -9.10 -5.05 25.10
N LYS A 54 -8.95 -4.17 26.11
CA LYS A 54 -9.30 -2.75 26.00
C LYS A 54 -8.72 -2.18 24.71
N ALA A 55 -9.53 -1.42 23.98
CA ALA A 55 -9.10 -0.69 22.78
C ALA A 55 -7.73 -0.04 22.99
N HIS A 56 -6.88 -0.06 21.98
CA HIS A 56 -5.53 0.51 22.08
C HIS A 56 -5.58 2.00 22.45
N PHE A 57 -6.48 2.74 21.83
CA PHE A 57 -6.84 4.14 22.16
C PHE A 57 -8.22 4.47 21.58
N ASP A 58 -8.81 5.57 22.03
CA ASP A 58 -9.98 6.16 21.41
C ASP A 58 -9.53 7.21 20.41
N PRO A 59 -9.82 7.04 19.11
CA PRO A 59 -9.32 7.93 18.07
C PRO A 59 -10.04 9.27 18.07
N VAL A 60 -9.30 10.31 17.70
CA VAL A 60 -9.89 11.58 17.27
C VAL A 60 -10.23 11.48 15.79
N ILE A 61 -11.51 11.69 15.45
CA ILE A 61 -11.96 11.66 14.06
C ILE A 61 -11.62 12.97 13.37
N LYS A 62 -10.95 12.88 12.22
CA LYS A 62 -10.65 14.04 11.36
C LYS A 62 -11.12 13.78 9.94
N ASP A 63 -11.56 14.84 9.27
CA ASP A 63 -11.65 14.86 7.82
C ASP A 63 -10.29 15.29 7.25
N ILE A 64 -9.74 14.46 6.35
CA ILE A 64 -8.49 14.78 5.63
C ILE A 64 -8.76 14.54 4.14
N GLU A 65 -8.81 15.61 3.35
CA GLU A 65 -9.08 15.59 1.91
C GLU A 65 -10.43 14.89 1.55
N GLY A 66 -11.39 14.89 2.50
CA GLY A 66 -12.69 14.25 2.38
C GLY A 66 -12.73 12.79 2.83
N TRP A 67 -11.66 12.24 3.39
CA TRP A 67 -11.64 10.92 4.04
C TRP A 67 -11.84 11.03 5.55
N THR A 68 -12.62 10.10 6.10
CA THR A 68 -12.70 9.91 7.56
C THR A 68 -11.44 9.22 8.06
N VAL A 69 -10.66 9.92 8.88
CA VAL A 69 -9.40 9.43 9.46
C VAL A 69 -9.50 9.33 10.96
N HIS A 70 -9.29 8.14 11.50
CA HIS A 70 -9.23 7.82 12.92
C HIS A 70 -7.79 8.03 13.43
N VAL A 71 -7.53 9.13 14.14
CA VAL A 71 -6.18 9.57 14.50
C VAL A 71 -5.88 9.26 15.96
N ASP A 72 -4.72 8.62 16.21
CA ASP A 72 -4.19 8.46 17.57
C ASP A 72 -4.00 9.84 18.23
N PRO A 73 -4.60 10.10 19.41
CA PRO A 73 -4.44 11.37 20.12
C PRO A 73 -3.00 11.78 20.36
N LYS A 74 -2.06 10.85 20.47
CA LYS A 74 -0.63 11.12 20.62
C LYS A 74 -0.04 11.92 19.46
N LEU A 75 -0.62 11.79 18.25
CA LEU A 75 -0.19 12.53 17.07
C LEU A 75 -0.66 13.99 17.06
N LEU A 76 -1.57 14.36 17.97
CA LEU A 76 -2.21 15.67 17.99
C LEU A 76 -1.72 16.58 19.13
N GLN A 77 -1.12 15.99 20.16
CA GLN A 77 -0.71 16.73 21.36
C GLN A 77 0.54 16.11 22.01
N GLY A 78 1.18 16.88 22.92
CA GLY A 78 2.37 16.44 23.65
C GLY A 78 3.62 16.35 22.76
N GLU A 79 4.55 15.50 23.16
CA GLU A 79 5.88 15.35 22.55
C GLU A 79 5.86 14.88 21.09
N HIS A 80 4.80 14.18 20.66
CA HIS A 80 4.66 13.61 19.31
C HIS A 80 3.89 14.51 18.34
N ALA A 81 3.35 15.66 18.79
CA ALA A 81 2.49 16.51 17.97
C ALA A 81 3.17 17.07 16.71
N VAL A 82 4.48 17.37 16.80
CA VAL A 82 5.25 17.89 15.65
C VAL A 82 5.41 16.81 14.58
N GLU A 83 5.80 15.61 14.96
CA GLU A 83 5.89 14.46 14.05
C GLU A 83 4.52 14.08 13.50
N GLY A 84 3.50 14.02 14.36
CA GLY A 84 2.12 13.74 13.97
C GLY A 84 1.59 14.74 12.94
N GLY A 85 1.81 16.02 13.15
CA GLY A 85 1.42 17.07 12.19
C GLY A 85 2.10 16.89 10.81
N ARG A 86 3.37 16.48 10.78
CA ARG A 86 4.08 16.16 9.54
C ARG A 86 3.52 14.91 8.86
N ALA A 87 3.25 13.85 9.62
CA ALA A 87 2.69 12.60 9.11
C ALA A 87 1.27 12.81 8.53
N LEU A 88 0.41 13.58 9.21
CA LEU A 88 -0.92 13.91 8.71
C LEU A 88 -0.87 14.77 7.44
N LYS A 89 0.10 15.69 7.31
CA LYS A 89 0.35 16.42 6.05
C LYS A 89 0.80 15.51 4.92
N MET A 90 1.62 14.50 5.21
CA MET A 90 2.04 13.51 4.21
C MET A 90 0.86 12.63 3.80
N LEU A 91 0.03 12.19 4.74
CA LEU A 91 -1.21 11.48 4.42
C LEU A 91 -2.12 12.34 3.54
N ALA A 92 -2.32 13.61 3.88
CA ALA A 92 -3.10 14.55 3.06
C ALA A 92 -2.53 14.66 1.64
N ASN A 93 -1.20 14.70 1.48
CA ASN A 93 -0.56 14.72 0.15
C ASN A 93 -0.87 13.47 -0.69
N HIS A 94 -0.84 12.28 -0.09
CA HIS A 94 -1.24 11.05 -0.76
C HIS A 94 -2.72 11.09 -1.18
N LEU A 95 -3.61 11.49 -0.28
CA LEU A 95 -5.06 11.54 -0.51
C LEU A 95 -5.43 12.60 -1.55
N GLN A 96 -4.80 13.77 -1.52
CA GLN A 96 -5.01 14.83 -2.51
C GLN A 96 -4.63 14.37 -3.92
N ARG A 97 -3.50 13.64 -4.05
CA ARG A 97 -3.10 13.06 -5.33
C ARG A 97 -4.15 12.08 -5.85
N ILE A 98 -4.67 11.21 -4.99
CA ILE A 98 -5.74 10.26 -5.35
C ILE A 98 -7.00 11.03 -5.77
N ALA A 99 -7.37 12.09 -5.04
CA ALA A 99 -8.55 12.91 -5.35
C ALA A 99 -8.45 13.63 -6.71
N ILE A 100 -7.25 14.03 -7.12
CA ILE A 100 -7.01 14.66 -8.43
C ILE A 100 -7.09 13.64 -9.57
N LEU A 101 -6.62 12.39 -9.33
CA LEU A 101 -6.53 11.36 -10.37
C LEU A 101 -7.86 10.66 -10.64
N LEU A 102 -8.77 10.58 -9.66
CA LEU A 102 -10.00 9.82 -9.81
C LEU A 102 -11.16 10.68 -10.34
N PRO A 103 -11.97 10.16 -11.28
CA PRO A 103 -13.26 10.75 -11.62
C PRO A 103 -14.17 10.87 -10.39
N LYS A 104 -15.05 11.88 -10.40
CA LYS A 104 -15.89 12.26 -9.25
C LYS A 104 -16.63 11.08 -8.62
N ASP A 105 -17.28 10.25 -9.43
CA ASP A 105 -18.09 9.12 -8.98
C ASP A 105 -17.25 7.99 -8.34
N ARG A 106 -16.00 7.78 -8.81
CA ARG A 106 -15.03 6.85 -8.22
C ARG A 106 -14.47 7.42 -6.92
N LEU A 107 -14.16 8.72 -6.92
CA LEU A 107 -13.69 9.42 -5.74
C LEU A 107 -14.72 9.42 -4.60
N GLU A 108 -16.00 9.62 -4.89
CA GLU A 108 -17.07 9.54 -3.90
C GLU A 108 -17.14 8.16 -3.21
N LYS A 109 -16.92 7.07 -3.98
CA LYS A 109 -16.84 5.71 -3.42
C LYS A 109 -15.55 5.51 -2.60
N MET A 110 -14.40 5.99 -3.12
CA MET A 110 -13.11 5.89 -2.46
C MET A 110 -13.09 6.63 -1.12
N ARG A 111 -13.72 7.79 -1.00
CA ARG A 111 -13.82 8.58 0.23
C ARG A 111 -14.67 7.95 1.34
N ARG A 112 -15.47 6.92 1.03
CA ARG A 112 -16.20 6.14 2.06
C ARG A 112 -15.33 5.12 2.78
N LEU A 113 -14.12 4.86 2.26
CA LEU A 113 -13.16 3.93 2.84
C LEU A 113 -12.40 4.65 3.95
N GLU A 114 -12.50 4.14 5.17
CA GLU A 114 -11.94 4.80 6.34
C GLU A 114 -10.46 4.45 6.55
N ILE A 115 -9.73 5.38 7.12
CA ILE A 115 -8.31 5.25 7.45
C ILE A 115 -8.12 5.35 8.96
N TRP A 116 -7.24 4.53 9.51
CA TRP A 116 -6.82 4.58 10.90
C TRP A 116 -5.31 4.80 10.96
N ILE A 117 -4.85 5.75 11.79
CA ILE A 117 -3.43 6.05 11.91
C ILE A 117 -3.00 6.06 13.37
N ASP A 118 -2.04 5.19 13.71
CA ASP A 118 -1.38 5.09 15.01
C ASP A 118 -0.12 5.95 15.06
N TYR A 119 0.21 6.44 16.24
CA TYR A 119 1.57 6.87 16.50
C TYR A 119 2.55 5.71 16.29
N ALA A 120 2.34 4.60 17.00
CA ALA A 120 3.03 3.33 16.78
C ALA A 120 2.19 2.18 17.37
N HIS A 121 1.75 1.25 16.54
CA HIS A 121 1.00 0.08 17.01
C HIS A 121 1.92 -0.88 17.77
N PRO A 122 1.57 -1.34 18.99
CA PRO A 122 2.49 -2.13 19.81
C PRO A 122 2.80 -3.50 19.21
N ASN A 123 1.86 -4.11 18.51
CA ASN A 123 1.95 -5.51 18.09
C ASN A 123 1.92 -5.73 16.57
N ILE A 124 1.35 -4.81 15.77
CA ILE A 124 1.34 -4.92 14.31
C ILE A 124 2.58 -4.17 13.79
N LYS A 125 3.47 -4.90 13.13
CA LYS A 125 4.77 -4.40 12.65
C LYS A 125 4.87 -4.31 11.13
N VAL A 126 3.76 -4.46 10.43
CA VAL A 126 3.71 -4.26 8.97
C VAL A 126 3.64 -2.76 8.70
N GLU A 127 4.61 -2.24 8.01
CA GLU A 127 4.72 -0.80 7.73
C GLU A 127 4.66 -0.53 6.23
N PRO A 128 4.04 0.58 5.85
CA PRO A 128 3.33 1.55 6.72
C PRO A 128 2.04 1.03 7.31
N GLY A 129 1.45 -0.07 6.81
CA GLY A 129 0.31 -0.73 7.42
C GLY A 129 -0.60 -1.42 6.41
N PRO A 130 -1.40 -2.42 6.84
CA PRO A 130 -2.29 -3.19 5.98
C PRO A 130 -3.73 -2.68 6.00
N TYR A 131 -4.49 -3.02 4.95
CA TYR A 131 -5.94 -3.04 5.01
C TYR A 131 -6.43 -4.27 5.82
N HIS A 132 -7.46 -4.09 6.66
CA HIS A 132 -8.05 -5.16 7.47
C HIS A 132 -9.44 -5.56 6.94
N PRO A 133 -9.59 -6.66 6.21
CA PRO A 133 -10.87 -7.01 5.57
C PRO A 133 -11.96 -7.48 6.54
N GLY A 134 -11.62 -7.95 7.75
CA GLY A 134 -12.62 -8.49 8.66
C GLY A 134 -12.23 -8.53 10.13
N VAL A 135 -13.26 -8.63 10.98
CA VAL A 135 -13.15 -8.63 12.45
C VAL A 135 -12.48 -9.89 12.97
N LYS A 136 -12.78 -11.07 12.39
CA LYS A 136 -12.36 -12.37 12.92
C LYS A 136 -10.84 -12.46 13.07
N TRP A 137 -10.08 -12.10 12.04
CA TRP A 137 -8.62 -12.12 12.05
C TRP A 137 -8.03 -11.20 13.14
N LEU A 138 -8.66 -10.03 13.35
CA LEU A 138 -8.24 -9.07 14.38
C LEU A 138 -8.47 -9.62 15.79
N THR A 139 -9.69 -10.13 16.06
CA THR A 139 -10.08 -10.62 17.39
C THR A 139 -9.33 -11.88 17.80
N GLU A 140 -9.10 -12.82 16.87
CA GLU A 140 -8.29 -14.02 17.12
C GLU A 140 -6.85 -13.70 17.54
N ARG A 141 -6.33 -12.52 17.15
CA ARG A 141 -4.98 -12.01 17.50
C ARG A 141 -5.00 -11.00 18.63
N GLY A 142 -6.17 -10.71 19.19
CA GLY A 142 -6.35 -9.74 20.27
C GLY A 142 -6.08 -8.29 19.82
N TYR A 143 -6.33 -7.99 18.55
CA TYR A 143 -6.29 -6.62 18.01
C TYR A 143 -7.66 -5.95 18.16
N ASP A 144 -7.66 -4.62 18.04
CA ASP A 144 -8.88 -3.83 18.13
C ASP A 144 -9.84 -4.17 16.96
N PRO A 145 -11.07 -4.67 17.23
CA PRO A 145 -12.02 -5.00 16.18
C PRO A 145 -12.47 -3.77 15.35
N ARG A 146 -12.32 -2.57 15.87
CA ARG A 146 -12.65 -1.32 15.15
C ARG A 146 -11.73 -1.04 13.95
N LEU A 147 -10.59 -1.72 13.85
CA LEU A 147 -9.70 -1.69 12.68
C LEU A 147 -10.30 -2.39 11.45
N ALA A 148 -11.34 -3.22 11.64
CA ALA A 148 -11.99 -3.91 10.52
C ALA A 148 -12.52 -2.92 9.48
N LYS A 149 -12.35 -3.28 8.19
CA LYS A 149 -12.72 -2.45 7.02
C LYS A 149 -12.01 -1.10 6.92
N LYS A 150 -10.84 -0.96 7.59
CA LYS A 150 -10.03 0.26 7.54
C LYS A 150 -8.63 0.00 7.00
N VAL A 151 -8.12 1.00 6.30
CA VAL A 151 -6.68 1.10 6.00
C VAL A 151 -5.99 1.54 7.28
N HIS A 152 -5.05 0.76 7.77
CA HIS A 152 -4.41 0.98 9.06
C HIS A 152 -2.94 1.35 8.92
N ILE A 153 -2.61 2.61 9.12
CA ILE A 153 -1.22 3.08 9.19
C ILE A 153 -0.70 2.79 10.59
N THR A 154 0.06 1.72 10.72
CA THR A 154 0.51 1.16 12.01
C THR A 154 1.55 2.00 12.72
N ARG A 155 2.25 2.88 11.98
CA ARG A 155 3.23 3.84 12.51
C ARG A 155 3.27 5.09 11.63
N ALA A 156 2.82 6.21 12.20
CA ALA A 156 2.72 7.47 11.47
C ALA A 156 4.08 7.95 10.89
N ALA A 157 5.18 7.75 11.63
CA ALA A 157 6.52 8.13 11.20
C ALA A 157 6.96 7.42 9.92
N SER A 158 6.43 6.23 9.59
CA SER A 158 6.78 5.51 8.35
C SER A 158 6.46 6.30 7.09
N LEU A 159 5.41 7.14 7.13
CA LEU A 159 5.07 8.04 6.02
C LEU A 159 6.12 9.14 5.78
N LEU A 160 7.00 9.39 6.76
CA LEU A 160 8.05 10.43 6.69
C LEU A 160 9.42 9.85 6.34
N GLU A 161 9.54 8.55 6.25
CA GLU A 161 10.81 7.89 5.99
C GLU A 161 11.17 7.93 4.51
N ARG A 162 12.39 8.38 4.23
CA ARG A 162 12.92 8.44 2.86
C ARG A 162 12.86 7.09 2.16
N HIS A 163 13.15 6.02 2.88
CA HIS A 163 13.12 4.66 2.37
C HIS A 163 11.72 4.28 1.88
N HIS A 164 10.68 4.52 2.69
CA HIS A 164 9.29 4.25 2.30
C HIS A 164 8.84 5.09 1.11
N MET A 165 9.21 6.38 1.07
CA MET A 165 8.87 7.26 -0.05
C MET A 165 9.49 6.78 -1.38
N ILE A 166 10.70 6.24 -1.35
CA ILE A 166 11.38 5.75 -2.55
C ILE A 166 10.82 4.41 -2.99
N LYS A 167 10.60 3.49 -2.03
CA LYS A 167 10.20 2.12 -2.29
C LYS A 167 8.70 1.97 -2.55
N HIS A 168 7.87 2.69 -1.81
CA HIS A 168 6.40 2.55 -1.84
C HIS A 168 5.71 3.90 -2.05
N PRO A 169 5.92 4.58 -3.20
CA PRO A 169 5.41 5.92 -3.43
C PRO A 169 3.87 5.99 -3.48
N ALA A 170 3.21 4.87 -3.71
CA ALA A 170 1.76 4.75 -3.83
C ALA A 170 1.10 3.94 -2.70
N VAL A 171 1.79 3.69 -1.58
CA VAL A 171 1.32 2.77 -0.54
C VAL A 171 -0.10 3.05 -0.02
N ILE A 172 -0.48 4.31 0.16
CA ILE A 172 -1.84 4.66 0.61
C ILE A 172 -2.86 4.32 -0.48
N LEU A 173 -2.53 4.50 -1.75
CA LEU A 173 -3.36 4.09 -2.88
C LEU A 173 -3.49 2.57 -2.94
N HIS A 174 -2.40 1.83 -2.71
CA HIS A 174 -2.38 0.37 -2.64
C HIS A 174 -3.38 -0.17 -1.61
N GLU A 175 -3.28 0.32 -0.38
CA GLU A 175 -4.16 -0.14 0.70
C GLU A 175 -5.62 0.30 0.50
N LEU A 176 -5.84 1.48 -0.06
CA LEU A 176 -7.18 1.92 -0.47
C LEU A 176 -7.72 1.11 -1.65
N ALA A 177 -6.87 0.61 -2.55
CA ALA A 177 -7.30 -0.31 -3.61
C ALA A 177 -7.77 -1.66 -3.04
N HIS A 178 -7.09 -2.21 -2.01
CA HIS A 178 -7.60 -3.38 -1.29
C HIS A 178 -8.95 -3.11 -0.64
N ALA A 179 -9.09 -1.96 0.03
CA ALA A 179 -10.36 -1.56 0.66
C ALA A 179 -11.48 -1.40 -0.38
N TYR A 180 -11.17 -0.81 -1.54
CA TYR A 180 -12.13 -0.65 -2.65
C TYR A 180 -12.51 -2.01 -3.27
N HIS A 181 -11.53 -2.89 -3.48
CA HIS A 181 -11.74 -4.24 -3.97
C HIS A 181 -12.70 -5.01 -3.05
N ASP A 182 -12.49 -4.96 -1.74
CA ASP A 182 -13.36 -5.64 -0.76
C ASP A 182 -14.76 -5.01 -0.64
N GLN A 183 -14.82 -3.69 -0.44
CA GLN A 183 -16.07 -3.03 -0.01
C GLN A 183 -16.94 -2.52 -1.16
N VAL A 184 -16.36 -2.30 -2.35
CA VAL A 184 -17.09 -1.77 -3.51
C VAL A 184 -17.28 -2.80 -4.60
N LEU A 185 -16.27 -3.63 -4.89
CA LEU A 185 -16.32 -4.64 -5.96
C LEU A 185 -16.68 -6.03 -5.41
N GLY A 186 -16.22 -6.34 -4.20
CA GLY A 186 -16.16 -7.69 -3.64
C GLY A 186 -14.88 -8.41 -4.04
N PHE A 187 -14.20 -9.08 -3.08
CA PHE A 187 -12.95 -9.83 -3.36
C PHE A 187 -13.15 -10.98 -4.37
N ASP A 188 -14.39 -11.36 -4.60
CA ASP A 188 -14.74 -12.40 -5.58
C ASP A 188 -15.04 -11.84 -6.98
N GLU A 189 -14.72 -10.57 -7.27
CA GLU A 189 -14.92 -9.95 -8.58
C GLU A 189 -14.33 -10.83 -9.70
N PRO A 190 -15.16 -11.43 -10.55
CA PRO A 190 -14.72 -12.49 -11.47
C PRO A 190 -13.76 -11.98 -12.55
N ARG A 191 -13.87 -10.70 -12.95
CA ARG A 191 -12.99 -10.12 -13.98
C ARG A 191 -11.56 -9.98 -13.46
N ILE A 192 -11.39 -9.61 -12.18
CA ILE A 192 -10.05 -9.50 -11.55
C ILE A 192 -9.43 -10.88 -11.43
N LYS A 193 -10.20 -11.89 -10.98
CA LYS A 193 -9.71 -13.27 -10.88
C LYS A 193 -9.30 -13.84 -12.24
N ALA A 194 -10.12 -13.67 -13.26
CA ALA A 194 -9.83 -14.16 -14.61
C ALA A 194 -8.60 -13.48 -15.23
N ALA A 195 -8.43 -12.16 -15.03
CA ALA A 195 -7.26 -11.43 -15.49
C ALA A 195 -5.99 -11.93 -14.77
N TYR A 196 -6.05 -12.10 -13.44
CA TYR A 196 -4.95 -12.65 -12.64
C TYR A 196 -4.55 -14.05 -13.11
N GLU A 197 -5.48 -14.98 -13.26
CA GLU A 197 -5.22 -16.35 -13.71
C GLU A 197 -4.56 -16.35 -15.10
N LYS A 198 -5.03 -15.50 -16.02
CA LYS A 198 -4.43 -15.35 -17.34
C LYS A 198 -2.99 -14.85 -17.27
N ALA A 199 -2.73 -13.84 -16.47
CA ALA A 199 -1.38 -13.28 -16.29
C ALA A 199 -0.41 -14.29 -15.65
N MET A 200 -0.88 -15.04 -14.62
CA MET A 200 -0.08 -16.10 -13.98
C MET A 200 0.23 -17.23 -14.94
N LYS A 201 -0.74 -17.67 -15.75
CA LYS A 201 -0.53 -18.69 -16.78
C LYS A 201 0.48 -18.26 -17.84
N ALA A 202 0.50 -16.96 -18.17
CA ALA A 202 1.45 -16.40 -19.13
C ALA A 202 2.87 -16.16 -18.55
N GLY A 203 3.03 -16.23 -17.22
CA GLY A 203 4.30 -16.02 -16.53
C GLY A 203 4.88 -14.59 -16.62
N ILE A 204 4.05 -13.60 -17.02
CA ILE A 204 4.56 -12.24 -17.29
C ILE A 204 5.06 -11.51 -16.04
N TYR A 205 4.73 -11.99 -14.85
CA TYR A 205 5.14 -11.43 -13.55
C TYR A 205 6.19 -12.28 -12.82
N ASP A 206 6.70 -13.34 -13.44
CA ASP A 206 7.66 -14.23 -12.78
C ASP A 206 9.06 -13.61 -12.64
N GLU A 207 9.45 -12.74 -13.58
CA GLU A 207 10.72 -12.02 -13.53
C GLU A 207 10.55 -10.61 -14.12
N VAL A 208 10.48 -9.61 -13.24
CA VAL A 208 10.36 -8.20 -13.58
C VAL A 208 11.41 -7.37 -12.83
N LEU A 209 11.61 -6.11 -13.24
CA LEU A 209 12.49 -5.19 -12.51
C LEU A 209 11.77 -4.63 -11.28
N ASP A 210 12.46 -4.56 -10.13
CA ASP A 210 12.02 -3.74 -9.00
C ASP A 210 12.56 -2.28 -9.13
N TYR A 211 12.17 -1.38 -8.24
CA TYR A 211 12.60 0.02 -8.20
C TYR A 211 14.13 0.22 -8.11
N ARG A 212 14.90 -0.84 -7.78
CA ARG A 212 16.37 -0.85 -7.74
C ARG A 212 16.99 -1.37 -9.03
N GLY A 213 16.16 -1.80 -10.00
CA GLY A 213 16.62 -2.43 -11.24
C GLY A 213 17.01 -3.91 -11.07
N LYS A 214 16.63 -4.57 -9.97
CA LYS A 214 16.86 -5.99 -9.76
C LYS A 214 15.72 -6.80 -10.35
N LYS A 215 16.03 -7.93 -10.97
CA LYS A 215 15.06 -8.91 -11.43
C LYS A 215 14.51 -9.70 -10.26
N VAL A 216 13.20 -9.67 -10.09
CA VAL A 216 12.47 -10.31 -9.01
C VAL A 216 11.11 -10.78 -9.50
N ARG A 217 10.47 -11.70 -8.77
CA ARG A 217 9.07 -12.01 -8.98
C ARG A 217 8.21 -10.84 -8.48
N HIS A 218 7.29 -10.37 -9.31
CA HIS A 218 6.40 -9.26 -8.97
C HIS A 218 5.49 -9.62 -7.78
N TYR A 219 5.24 -8.67 -6.90
CA TYR A 219 4.36 -8.89 -5.75
C TYR A 219 2.90 -9.15 -6.16
N ALA A 220 2.44 -8.60 -7.28
CA ALA A 220 1.17 -8.91 -7.93
C ALA A 220 0.95 -10.42 -8.17
N ALA A 221 2.02 -11.21 -8.33
CA ALA A 221 1.91 -12.65 -8.51
C ALA A 221 1.57 -13.44 -7.23
N THR A 222 1.36 -12.77 -6.09
CA THR A 222 1.02 -13.39 -4.81
C THR A 222 -0.42 -13.92 -4.80
N ASN A 223 -1.37 -13.08 -5.21
CA ASN A 223 -2.79 -13.39 -5.34
C ASN A 223 -3.51 -12.30 -6.15
N HIS A 224 -4.79 -12.52 -6.48
CA HIS A 224 -5.57 -11.58 -7.29
C HIS A 224 -5.85 -10.24 -6.58
N MET A 225 -5.80 -10.19 -5.25
CA MET A 225 -5.98 -8.93 -4.50
C MET A 225 -4.74 -8.04 -4.64
N GLU A 226 -3.55 -8.62 -4.50
CA GLU A 226 -2.28 -7.91 -4.75
C GLU A 226 -2.14 -7.52 -6.22
N TYR A 227 -2.54 -8.40 -7.15
CA TYR A 227 -2.56 -8.11 -8.57
C TYR A 227 -3.38 -6.85 -8.91
N PHE A 228 -4.56 -6.72 -8.30
CA PHE A 228 -5.41 -5.54 -8.47
C PHE A 228 -4.79 -4.28 -7.84
N ALA A 229 -4.25 -4.38 -6.62
CA ALA A 229 -3.66 -3.25 -5.92
C ALA A 229 -2.38 -2.74 -6.61
N GLU A 230 -1.46 -3.63 -6.96
CA GLU A 230 -0.23 -3.32 -7.69
C GLU A 230 -0.54 -2.73 -9.08
N GLY A 231 -1.49 -3.32 -9.80
CA GLY A 231 -1.96 -2.75 -11.08
C GLY A 231 -2.56 -1.35 -10.93
N THR A 232 -3.32 -1.11 -9.84
CA THR A 232 -3.88 0.22 -9.54
C THR A 232 -2.78 1.27 -9.30
N GLU A 233 -1.69 0.90 -8.63
CA GLU A 233 -0.53 1.79 -8.49
C GLU A 233 0.06 2.20 -9.84
N ALA A 234 0.32 1.22 -10.70
CA ALA A 234 0.88 1.47 -12.04
C ALA A 234 -0.09 2.26 -12.92
N TYR A 235 -1.40 1.99 -12.83
CA TYR A 235 -2.42 2.63 -13.64
C TYR A 235 -2.63 4.10 -13.25
N LEU A 236 -2.80 4.38 -11.96
CA LEU A 236 -3.13 5.72 -11.46
C LEU A 236 -1.89 6.58 -11.15
N TYR A 237 -0.77 5.96 -10.73
CA TYR A 237 0.38 6.75 -10.29
C TYR A 237 1.71 6.08 -10.62
N ARG A 238 2.27 5.30 -9.67
CA ARG A 238 3.58 4.66 -9.82
C ARG A 238 3.70 3.44 -8.92
N ASN A 239 4.11 2.32 -9.51
CA ASN A 239 4.43 1.07 -8.82
C ASN A 239 5.93 0.98 -8.47
N ASP A 240 6.31 0.15 -7.50
CA ASP A 240 7.70 -0.17 -7.14
C ASP A 240 8.26 -1.40 -7.91
N PHE A 241 7.44 -2.05 -8.72
CA PHE A 241 7.81 -3.10 -9.68
C PHE A 241 7.41 -2.72 -11.10
N TYR A 242 8.14 -3.25 -12.11
CA TYR A 242 7.71 -3.13 -13.49
C TYR A 242 6.51 -4.05 -13.76
N PRO A 243 5.49 -3.42 -14.40
CA PRO A 243 5.36 -2.08 -15.00
C PRO A 243 5.20 -0.98 -13.94
N PHE A 244 6.03 0.06 -14.06
CA PHE A 244 6.06 1.15 -13.09
C PHE A 244 4.96 2.19 -13.29
N VAL A 245 4.50 2.34 -14.54
CA VAL A 245 3.52 3.37 -14.94
C VAL A 245 2.53 2.82 -15.95
N ARG A 246 1.41 3.54 -16.11
CA ARG A 246 0.27 3.12 -16.97
C ARG A 246 0.68 2.75 -18.41
N ALA A 247 1.57 3.50 -19.04
CA ALA A 247 1.99 3.21 -20.41
C ALA A 247 2.75 1.88 -20.52
N GLU A 248 3.55 1.54 -19.52
CA GLU A 248 4.22 0.26 -19.44
C GLU A 248 3.24 -0.86 -19.11
N LEU A 249 2.27 -0.62 -18.20
CA LEU A 249 1.20 -1.57 -17.88
C LEU A 249 0.37 -1.93 -19.12
N LYS A 250 0.01 -0.94 -19.94
CA LYS A 250 -0.71 -1.17 -21.20
C LYS A 250 0.01 -2.12 -22.15
N ASN A 251 1.34 -2.04 -22.18
CA ASN A 251 2.16 -2.90 -23.03
C ASN A 251 2.44 -4.28 -22.41
N HIS A 252 2.62 -4.33 -21.08
CA HIS A 252 3.01 -5.54 -20.37
C HIS A 252 1.81 -6.45 -20.07
N ASP A 253 0.72 -5.87 -19.57
CA ASP A 253 -0.54 -6.54 -19.24
C ASP A 253 -1.74 -5.72 -19.73
N PRO A 254 -2.05 -5.75 -21.02
CA PRO A 254 -3.17 -5.00 -21.58
C PRO A 254 -4.53 -5.42 -20.99
N VAL A 255 -4.66 -6.66 -20.52
CA VAL A 255 -5.91 -7.14 -19.91
C VAL A 255 -6.16 -6.46 -18.57
N LEU A 256 -5.13 -6.34 -17.73
CA LEU A 256 -5.23 -5.60 -16.50
C LEU A 256 -5.42 -4.10 -16.74
N HIS A 257 -4.69 -3.53 -17.72
CA HIS A 257 -4.86 -2.12 -18.09
C HIS A 257 -6.30 -1.78 -18.42
N ASP A 258 -6.92 -2.54 -19.34
CA ASP A 258 -8.29 -2.29 -19.80
C ASP A 258 -9.31 -2.50 -18.67
N LEU A 259 -9.11 -3.51 -17.83
CA LEU A 259 -9.92 -3.74 -16.62
C LEU A 259 -9.83 -2.56 -15.63
N LEU A 260 -8.64 -2.01 -15.43
CA LEU A 260 -8.46 -0.86 -14.53
C LEU A 260 -9.04 0.42 -15.14
N GLU A 261 -9.00 0.59 -16.45
CA GLU A 261 -9.68 1.69 -17.13
C GLU A 261 -11.20 1.64 -16.93
N ASP A 262 -11.81 0.45 -17.01
CA ASP A 262 -13.23 0.25 -16.69
C ASP A 262 -13.56 0.60 -15.23
N ILE A 263 -12.68 0.20 -14.30
CA ILE A 263 -12.92 0.38 -12.87
C ILE A 263 -12.65 1.82 -12.44
N TRP A 264 -11.50 2.40 -12.80
CA TRP A 264 -11.06 3.71 -12.33
C TRP A 264 -11.46 4.87 -13.26
N GLY A 265 -11.81 4.57 -14.49
CA GLY A 265 -12.08 5.53 -15.56
C GLY A 265 -10.82 5.85 -16.39
N PRO A 266 -11.01 6.41 -17.59
CA PRO A 266 -9.90 6.85 -18.42
C PRO A 266 -9.14 8.03 -17.76
N LEU A 267 -7.83 8.05 -17.93
CA LEU A 267 -6.96 9.17 -17.55
C LEU A 267 -6.48 9.83 -18.85
N GLU A 268 -7.10 10.93 -19.19
CA GLU A 268 -6.70 11.75 -20.33
C GLU A 268 -5.59 12.74 -19.97
#